data_52f16b6bbcc80f9e55970a4703cac4a3
#
_entry.id   52f16b6bbcc80f9e55970a4703cac4a3
#
_cell.length_a   1.000
_cell.length_b   1.000
_cell.length_c   1.000
_cell.angle_alpha   90.00
_cell.angle_beta   90.00
_cell.angle_gamma   90.00
#
_symmetry.space_group_name_H-M   'P 1'
#
loop_
_entity.id
_entity.type
_entity.pdbx_description
1 polymer ?
#
loop_
_entity_poly.entity_id
_entity_poly.type
_entity_poly.pdbx_seq_one_letter_code
_entity_poly.pdbx_strand_id
1 'polypeptide(L)'
;LMGYLLFQYSKVFEEDAKNYEKELSNNQHKLYETFKLLRNVNTISKSGEAEDIKRMFVAICQDMRMVIIKFATIDYDLHRLTLPLQEEARRFVKMVADIFAPLAESLGLSKFKSSFEEKTFELLEPNAYNSLKNSALLKTEDNMKQMEIVEKKLEKILEELHIEGEIQKRQKHLYSVYKKIKMKNITLGKIYDLLAMRVIVPTVEDCYL
;
A
#
# COMPACT_ATOMS: atom_id res chain seq x y z
N LEU A 1 5.64 4.32 19.86
CA LEU A 1 4.58 3.35 20.22
C LEU A 1 3.66 3.91 21.33
N MET A 2 4.23 4.35 22.47
CA MET A 2 3.46 4.84 23.64
C MET A 2 2.48 5.97 23.26
N GLY A 3 2.93 7.01 22.56
CA GLY A 3 2.05 8.12 22.14
C GLY A 3 0.88 7.67 21.24
N TYR A 4 1.09 6.68 20.37
CA TYR A 4 0.02 6.11 19.55
C TYR A 4 -0.97 5.27 20.39
N LEU A 5 -0.46 4.45 21.30
CA LEU A 5 -1.30 3.66 22.21
C LEU A 5 -2.16 4.57 23.10
N LEU A 6 -1.57 5.63 23.65
CA LEU A 6 -2.32 6.62 24.43
C LEU A 6 -3.39 7.31 23.59
N PHE A 7 -3.09 7.65 22.32
CA PHE A 7 -4.06 8.23 21.40
C PHE A 7 -5.23 7.27 21.13
N GLN A 8 -4.97 5.96 20.92
CA GLN A 8 -6.04 4.97 20.76
C GLN A 8 -6.84 4.80 22.05
N TYR A 9 -6.16 4.81 23.21
CA TYR A 9 -6.80 4.72 24.52
C TYR A 9 -7.69 5.95 24.82
N SER A 10 -7.26 7.15 24.45
CA SER A 10 -8.03 8.38 24.64
C SER A 10 -9.35 8.44 23.86
N LYS A 11 -9.52 7.59 22.86
CA LYS A 11 -10.81 7.47 22.16
C LYS A 11 -11.89 6.80 23.00
N VAL A 12 -11.51 6.03 23.99
CA VAL A 12 -12.40 5.22 24.82
C VAL A 12 -12.50 5.78 26.23
N PHE A 13 -11.39 6.32 26.77
CA PHE A 13 -11.26 6.77 28.14
C PHE A 13 -10.62 8.17 28.21
N GLU A 14 -11.40 9.22 27.92
CA GLU A 14 -10.89 10.60 27.80
C GLU A 14 -10.31 11.15 29.10
N GLU A 15 -10.91 10.85 30.26
CA GLU A 15 -10.45 11.37 31.56
C GLU A 15 -9.13 10.73 32.01
N ASP A 16 -9.01 9.42 31.85
CA ASP A 16 -7.79 8.69 32.22
C ASP A 16 -6.62 9.04 31.31
N ALA A 17 -6.88 9.26 30.02
CA ALA A 17 -5.87 9.65 29.05
C ALA A 17 -5.17 10.97 29.41
N LYS A 18 -5.89 11.94 29.99
CA LYS A 18 -5.33 13.22 30.46
C LYS A 18 -4.31 13.06 31.58
N ASN A 19 -4.47 12.04 32.43
CA ASN A 19 -3.51 11.76 33.50
C ASN A 19 -2.22 11.17 32.93
N TYR A 20 -2.32 10.20 32.00
CA TYR A 20 -1.16 9.61 31.34
C TYR A 20 -0.44 10.57 30.38
N GLU A 21 -1.14 11.59 29.85
CA GLU A 21 -0.54 12.61 29.00
C GLU A 21 0.56 13.39 29.73
N LYS A 22 0.42 13.59 31.04
CA LYS A 22 1.40 14.29 31.90
C LYS A 22 2.69 13.49 32.10
N GLU A 23 2.65 12.18 31.92
CA GLU A 23 3.79 11.28 32.08
C GLU A 23 4.60 11.11 30.78
N LEU A 24 4.13 11.68 29.67
CA LEU A 24 4.80 11.58 28.38
C LEU A 24 6.09 12.42 28.36
N SER A 25 7.16 11.86 27.82
CA SER A 25 8.34 12.65 27.46
C SER A 25 8.01 13.67 26.37
N ASN A 26 8.82 14.73 26.22
CA ASN A 26 8.62 15.77 25.21
C ASN A 26 8.43 15.21 23.78
N ASN A 27 9.20 14.19 23.40
CA ASN A 27 9.06 13.53 22.09
C ASN A 27 7.74 12.75 21.96
N GLN A 28 7.31 12.09 23.02
CA GLN A 28 6.05 11.34 23.04
C GLN A 28 4.86 12.31 23.02
N HIS A 29 4.94 13.43 23.74
CA HIS A 29 3.91 14.46 23.73
C HIS A 29 3.74 15.08 22.34
N LYS A 30 4.84 15.41 21.65
CA LYS A 30 4.81 15.91 20.28
C LYS A 30 4.15 14.91 19.32
N LEU A 31 4.45 13.62 19.45
CA LEU A 31 3.81 12.58 18.66
C LEU A 31 2.32 12.47 18.98
N TYR A 32 1.94 12.52 20.24
CA TYR A 32 0.55 12.45 20.67
C TYR A 32 -0.30 13.61 20.11
N GLU A 33 0.21 14.85 20.19
CA GLU A 33 -0.45 16.03 19.61
C GLU A 33 -0.60 15.89 18.08
N THR A 34 0.42 15.41 17.42
CA THR A 34 0.34 15.17 15.95
C THR A 34 -0.74 14.13 15.62
N PHE A 35 -0.90 13.09 16.43
CA PHE A 35 -2.00 12.12 16.23
C PHE A 35 -3.39 12.72 16.44
N LYS A 36 -3.54 13.62 17.42
CA LYS A 36 -4.79 14.38 17.60
C LYS A 36 -5.14 15.20 16.35
N LEU A 37 -4.16 15.88 15.77
CA LEU A 37 -4.35 16.64 14.52
C LEU A 37 -4.71 15.74 13.35
N LEU A 38 -4.03 14.59 13.20
CA LEU A 38 -4.30 13.62 12.13
C LEU A 38 -5.68 12.94 12.24
N ARG A 39 -6.26 12.88 13.43
CA ARG A 39 -7.63 12.41 13.63
C ARG A 39 -8.63 13.28 12.86
N ASN A 40 -8.44 14.57 12.83
CA ASN A 40 -9.34 15.54 12.22
C ASN A 40 -9.27 15.48 10.67
N VAL A 41 -8.18 14.95 10.09
CA VAL A 41 -8.06 14.80 8.63
C VAL A 41 -9.19 13.94 8.05
N ASN A 42 -9.62 12.91 8.77
CA ASN A 42 -10.73 12.05 8.33
C ASN A 42 -12.10 12.76 8.38
N THR A 43 -12.24 13.81 9.22
CA THR A 43 -13.49 14.60 9.35
C THR A 43 -13.53 15.77 8.36
N ILE A 44 -12.39 16.30 7.95
CA ILE A 44 -12.28 17.42 7.00
C ILE A 44 -12.64 16.98 5.57
N SER A 45 -12.54 15.67 5.25
CA SER A 45 -12.96 15.16 3.94
C SER A 45 -14.44 15.36 3.61
N LYS A 46 -15.24 15.91 4.53
CA LYS A 46 -16.65 16.26 4.27
C LYS A 46 -16.81 17.54 3.45
N SER A 47 -15.77 18.38 3.30
CA SER A 47 -15.87 19.70 2.64
C SER A 47 -14.61 20.18 1.91
N GLY A 48 -13.50 19.42 1.93
CA GLY A 48 -12.22 19.86 1.37
C GLY A 48 -11.87 19.16 0.05
N GLU A 49 -11.21 19.87 -0.85
CA GLU A 49 -10.64 19.30 -2.06
C GLU A 49 -9.49 18.32 -1.70
N ALA A 50 -9.29 17.27 -2.50
CA ALA A 50 -8.25 16.25 -2.28
C ALA A 50 -6.85 16.86 -2.10
N GLU A 51 -6.58 17.99 -2.76
CA GLU A 51 -5.31 18.69 -2.71
C GLU A 51 -5.07 19.35 -1.34
N ASP A 52 -6.10 19.91 -0.72
CA ASP A 52 -6.00 20.52 0.62
C ASP A 52 -5.72 19.45 1.68
N ILE A 53 -6.32 18.27 1.55
CA ILE A 53 -6.05 17.13 2.44
C ILE A 53 -4.59 16.68 2.30
N LYS A 54 -4.06 16.60 1.07
CA LYS A 54 -2.65 16.26 0.84
C LYS A 54 -1.70 17.28 1.46
N ARG A 55 -1.93 18.58 1.21
CA ARG A 55 -1.10 19.66 1.77
C ARG A 55 -1.12 19.65 3.29
N MET A 56 -2.29 19.52 3.88
CA MET A 56 -2.44 19.45 5.33
C MET A 56 -1.76 18.20 5.91
N PHE A 57 -1.91 17.05 5.28
CA PHE A 57 -1.23 15.82 5.71
C PHE A 57 0.29 15.97 5.68
N VAL A 58 0.84 16.51 4.60
CA VAL A 58 2.29 16.76 4.47
C VAL A 58 2.77 17.78 5.51
N ALA A 59 1.99 18.84 5.76
CA ALA A 59 2.35 19.86 6.75
C ALA A 59 2.35 19.32 8.20
N ILE A 60 1.42 18.42 8.52
CA ILE A 60 1.32 17.79 9.84
C ILE A 60 2.40 16.71 10.01
N CYS A 61 2.68 15.96 8.96
CA CYS A 61 3.63 14.83 8.99
C CYS A 61 5.08 15.28 8.76
N GLN A 62 5.59 16.14 9.61
CA GLN A 62 7.03 16.49 9.63
C GLN A 62 7.93 15.30 10.03
N ASP A 63 7.34 14.28 10.65
CA ASP A 63 8.03 13.07 11.09
C ASP A 63 7.53 11.86 10.29
N MET A 64 8.42 11.22 9.53
CA MET A 64 8.11 10.06 8.71
C MET A 64 7.52 8.88 9.51
N ARG A 65 7.86 8.76 10.79
CA ARG A 65 7.28 7.73 11.67
C ARG A 65 5.76 7.89 11.79
N MET A 66 5.28 9.14 11.81
CA MET A 66 3.85 9.45 11.87
C MET A 66 3.12 9.03 10.60
N VAL A 67 3.75 9.28 9.46
CA VAL A 67 3.23 8.85 8.14
C VAL A 67 3.08 7.33 8.12
N ILE A 68 4.12 6.60 8.52
CA ILE A 68 4.12 5.13 8.52
C ILE A 68 3.01 4.59 9.46
N ILE A 69 2.89 5.14 10.67
CA ILE A 69 1.86 4.70 11.62
C ILE A 69 0.45 5.00 11.08
N LYS A 70 0.26 6.20 10.50
CA LYS A 70 -1.04 6.55 9.91
C LYS A 70 -1.39 5.64 8.74
N PHE A 71 -0.44 5.36 7.86
CA PHE A 71 -0.65 4.46 6.73
C PHE A 71 -0.93 3.02 7.19
N ALA A 72 -0.20 2.54 8.20
CA ALA A 72 -0.48 1.22 8.80
C ALA A 72 -1.89 1.16 9.42
N THR A 73 -2.36 2.24 10.04
CA THR A 73 -3.73 2.33 10.57
C THR A 73 -4.76 2.30 9.43
N ILE A 74 -4.54 3.08 8.38
CA ILE A 74 -5.42 3.10 7.20
C ILE A 74 -5.46 1.72 6.54
N ASP A 75 -4.31 1.09 6.37
CA ASP A 75 -4.19 -0.25 5.79
C ASP A 75 -4.96 -1.29 6.61
N TYR A 76 -4.79 -1.27 7.92
CA TYR A 76 -5.52 -2.13 8.85
C TYR A 76 -7.03 -1.92 8.75
N ASP A 77 -7.50 -0.67 8.82
CA ASP A 77 -8.93 -0.34 8.75
C ASP A 77 -9.52 -0.75 7.39
N LEU A 78 -8.78 -0.52 6.29
CA LEU A 78 -9.18 -0.89 4.94
C LEU A 78 -9.35 -2.41 4.77
N HIS A 79 -8.43 -3.22 5.34
CA HIS A 79 -8.48 -4.67 5.24
C HIS A 79 -9.57 -5.31 6.08
N ARG A 80 -10.12 -4.61 7.06
CA ARG A 80 -11.26 -5.09 7.85
C ARG A 80 -12.61 -4.87 7.17
N LEU A 81 -12.65 -4.07 6.10
CA LEU A 81 -13.89 -3.83 5.37
C LEU A 81 -14.27 -5.04 4.52
N THR A 82 -15.57 -5.35 4.54
CA THR A 82 -16.20 -6.41 3.76
C THR A 82 -17.35 -5.86 2.93
N LEU A 83 -17.67 -6.53 1.84
CA LEU A 83 -18.82 -6.18 1.01
C LEU A 83 -20.13 -6.75 1.62
N PRO A 84 -21.27 -6.06 1.45
CA PRO A 84 -21.44 -4.76 0.80
C PRO A 84 -20.96 -3.58 1.67
N LEU A 85 -20.39 -2.55 1.04
CA LEU A 85 -19.94 -1.35 1.75
C LEU A 85 -21.13 -0.44 2.10
N GLN A 86 -21.18 0.00 3.36
CA GLN A 86 -22.01 1.13 3.79
C GLN A 86 -21.44 2.44 3.23
N GLU A 87 -22.27 3.48 3.16
CA GLU A 87 -21.90 4.74 2.51
C GLU A 87 -20.68 5.44 3.13
N GLU A 88 -20.53 5.38 4.46
CA GLU A 88 -19.35 5.92 5.14
C GLU A 88 -18.07 5.15 4.80
N ALA A 89 -18.17 3.81 4.79
CA ALA A 89 -17.05 2.95 4.40
C ALA A 89 -16.67 3.19 2.93
N ARG A 90 -17.65 3.37 2.05
CA ARG A 90 -17.40 3.67 0.64
C ARG A 90 -16.68 5.01 0.45
N ARG A 91 -17.04 6.04 1.21
CA ARG A 91 -16.34 7.34 1.20
C ARG A 91 -14.89 7.19 1.69
N PHE A 92 -14.68 6.44 2.76
CA PHE A 92 -13.34 6.15 3.27
C PHE A 92 -12.49 5.42 2.21
N VAL A 93 -13.01 4.37 1.58
CA VAL A 93 -12.30 3.62 0.53
C VAL A 93 -11.93 4.51 -0.67
N LYS A 94 -12.84 5.38 -1.10
CA LYS A 94 -12.56 6.37 -2.16
C LYS A 94 -11.45 7.34 -1.74
N MET A 95 -11.50 7.85 -0.52
CA MET A 95 -10.45 8.74 0.01
C MET A 95 -9.08 8.04 0.01
N VAL A 96 -9.03 6.74 0.37
CA VAL A 96 -7.78 5.97 0.31
C VAL A 96 -7.29 5.86 -1.14
N ALA A 97 -8.16 5.56 -2.09
CA ALA A 97 -7.80 5.44 -3.51
C ALA A 97 -7.32 6.77 -4.11
N ASP A 98 -8.02 7.86 -3.82
CA ASP A 98 -7.82 9.14 -4.50
C ASP A 98 -6.72 10.00 -3.85
N ILE A 99 -6.45 9.80 -2.56
CA ILE A 99 -5.53 10.65 -1.79
C ILE A 99 -4.36 9.84 -1.24
N PHE A 100 -4.61 8.79 -0.44
CA PHE A 100 -3.55 8.12 0.29
C PHE A 100 -2.69 7.21 -0.57
N ALA A 101 -3.24 6.56 -1.61
CA ALA A 101 -2.45 5.75 -2.54
C ALA A 101 -1.48 6.60 -3.38
N PRO A 102 -1.89 7.73 -4.00
CA PRO A 102 -0.96 8.66 -4.66
C PRO A 102 0.05 9.29 -3.70
N LEU A 103 -0.35 9.58 -2.45
CA LEU A 103 0.56 10.12 -1.45
C LEU A 103 1.62 9.08 -1.06
N ALA A 104 1.26 7.82 -0.88
CA ALA A 104 2.20 6.72 -0.64
C ALA A 104 3.21 6.59 -1.80
N GLU A 105 2.77 6.79 -3.04
CA GLU A 105 3.64 6.79 -4.22
C GLU A 105 4.65 7.94 -4.16
N SER A 106 4.19 9.16 -3.89
CA SER A 106 5.06 10.36 -3.84
C SER A 106 6.09 10.29 -2.73
N LEU A 107 5.79 9.58 -1.64
CA LEU A 107 6.69 9.34 -0.50
C LEU A 107 7.58 8.10 -0.68
N GLY A 108 7.49 7.39 -1.80
CA GLY A 108 8.26 6.17 -2.06
C GLY A 108 7.83 4.95 -1.24
N LEU A 109 6.68 5.01 -0.55
CA LEU A 109 6.15 3.94 0.28
C LEU A 109 5.38 2.91 -0.56
N SER A 110 6.09 2.23 -1.45
CA SER A 110 5.55 1.35 -2.49
C SER A 110 4.69 0.19 -1.94
N LYS A 111 5.01 -0.33 -0.75
CA LYS A 111 4.21 -1.38 -0.10
C LYS A 111 2.82 -0.89 0.27
N PHE A 112 2.72 0.29 0.90
CA PHE A 112 1.42 0.88 1.24
C PHE A 112 0.63 1.28 -0.02
N LYS A 113 1.30 1.89 -1.02
CA LYS A 113 0.67 2.18 -2.29
C LYS A 113 0.01 0.93 -2.88
N SER A 114 0.76 -0.15 -3.00
CA SER A 114 0.26 -1.39 -3.60
C SER A 114 -0.88 -2.00 -2.81
N SER A 115 -0.80 -2.00 -1.48
CA SER A 115 -1.85 -2.49 -0.60
C SER A 115 -3.14 -1.66 -0.74
N PHE A 116 -3.02 -0.34 -0.72
CA PHE A 116 -4.15 0.57 -0.89
C PHE A 116 -4.82 0.41 -2.26
N GLU A 117 -4.05 0.42 -3.34
CA GLU A 117 -4.56 0.26 -4.70
C GLU A 117 -5.28 -1.07 -4.89
N GLU A 118 -4.70 -2.18 -4.41
CA GLU A 118 -5.28 -3.53 -4.55
C GLU A 118 -6.57 -3.67 -3.75
N LYS A 119 -6.57 -3.24 -2.48
CA LYS A 119 -7.74 -3.39 -1.61
C LYS A 119 -8.87 -2.43 -1.98
N THR A 120 -8.57 -1.21 -2.35
CA THR A 120 -9.59 -0.26 -2.84
C THR A 120 -10.20 -0.75 -4.16
N PHE A 121 -9.42 -1.35 -5.05
CA PHE A 121 -9.93 -1.95 -6.28
C PHE A 121 -10.88 -3.11 -6.00
N GLU A 122 -10.51 -4.02 -5.09
CA GLU A 122 -11.38 -5.13 -4.65
C GLU A 122 -12.73 -4.61 -4.12
N LEU A 123 -12.70 -3.54 -3.31
CA LEU A 123 -13.88 -3.01 -2.63
C LEU A 123 -14.76 -2.10 -3.51
N LEU A 124 -14.18 -1.33 -4.42
CA LEU A 124 -14.91 -0.38 -5.27
C LEU A 124 -15.42 -1.00 -6.56
N GLU A 125 -14.67 -1.95 -7.13
CA GLU A 125 -14.94 -2.58 -8.42
C GLU A 125 -14.91 -4.13 -8.31
N PRO A 126 -15.73 -4.74 -7.41
CA PRO A 126 -15.61 -6.16 -7.07
C PRO A 126 -15.82 -7.09 -8.27
N ASN A 127 -16.69 -6.72 -9.20
CA ASN A 127 -16.94 -7.53 -10.41
C ASN A 127 -15.70 -7.55 -11.33
N ALA A 128 -15.08 -6.38 -11.54
CA ALA A 128 -13.86 -6.26 -12.34
C ALA A 128 -12.69 -6.98 -11.67
N TYR A 129 -12.55 -6.82 -10.35
CA TYR A 129 -11.53 -7.49 -9.55
C TYR A 129 -11.64 -9.02 -9.65
N ASN A 130 -12.83 -9.58 -9.40
CA ASN A 130 -13.05 -11.02 -9.43
C ASN A 130 -12.87 -11.61 -10.84
N SER A 131 -13.36 -10.92 -11.87
CA SER A 131 -13.16 -11.33 -13.27
C SER A 131 -11.66 -11.39 -13.61
N LEU A 132 -10.91 -10.36 -13.22
CA LEU A 132 -9.48 -10.27 -13.48
C LEU A 132 -8.69 -11.33 -12.68
N LYS A 133 -9.04 -11.53 -11.42
CA LYS A 133 -8.43 -12.53 -10.53
C LYS A 133 -8.60 -13.93 -11.09
N ASN A 134 -9.82 -14.31 -11.48
CA ASN A 134 -10.10 -15.62 -12.06
C ASN A 134 -9.35 -15.83 -13.38
N SER A 135 -9.34 -14.83 -14.25
CA SER A 135 -8.61 -14.90 -15.51
C SER A 135 -7.09 -14.94 -15.34
N ALA A 136 -6.55 -14.29 -14.31
CA ALA A 136 -5.14 -14.35 -13.97
C ALA A 136 -4.76 -15.73 -13.40
N LEU A 137 -5.59 -16.31 -12.53
CA LEU A 137 -5.39 -17.66 -11.98
C LEU A 137 -5.31 -18.72 -13.07
N LEU A 138 -6.21 -18.69 -14.07
CA LEU A 138 -6.22 -19.64 -15.19
C LEU A 138 -4.92 -19.59 -16.02
N LYS A 139 -4.27 -18.42 -16.11
CA LYS A 139 -2.98 -18.28 -16.80
C LYS A 139 -1.78 -18.65 -15.91
N THR A 140 -1.97 -18.71 -14.60
CA THR A 140 -0.85 -18.85 -13.66
C THR A 140 -0.31 -20.28 -13.65
N GLU A 141 -1.12 -21.32 -13.83
CA GLU A 141 -0.66 -22.72 -13.78
C GLU A 141 0.32 -23.06 -14.90
N ASP A 142 0.02 -22.65 -16.14
CA ASP A 142 0.94 -22.86 -17.26
C ASP A 142 2.20 -21.97 -17.17
N ASN A 143 2.04 -20.76 -16.67
CA ASN A 143 3.15 -19.82 -16.52
C ASN A 143 4.07 -20.17 -15.35
N MET A 144 3.60 -20.83 -14.29
CA MET A 144 4.46 -21.24 -13.17
C MET A 144 5.50 -22.26 -13.59
N LYS A 145 5.13 -23.24 -14.42
CA LYS A 145 6.10 -24.22 -14.98
C LYS A 145 7.17 -23.52 -15.82
N GLN A 146 6.78 -22.54 -16.62
CA GLN A 146 7.74 -21.76 -17.41
C GLN A 146 8.64 -20.91 -16.53
N MET A 147 8.11 -20.35 -15.44
CA MET A 147 8.93 -19.58 -14.48
C MET A 147 9.97 -20.46 -13.77
N GLU A 148 9.65 -21.68 -13.40
CA GLU A 148 10.64 -22.60 -12.83
C GLU A 148 11.79 -22.92 -13.78
N ILE A 149 11.48 -23.06 -15.09
CA ILE A 149 12.51 -23.26 -16.11
C ILE A 149 13.41 -22.04 -16.25
N VAL A 150 12.82 -20.84 -16.23
CA VAL A 150 13.57 -19.58 -16.32
C VAL A 150 14.41 -19.36 -15.06
N GLU A 151 13.87 -19.66 -13.88
CA GLU A 151 14.59 -19.56 -12.60
C GLU A 151 15.86 -20.40 -12.61
N LYS A 152 15.74 -21.69 -12.96
CA LYS A 152 16.90 -22.60 -13.06
C LYS A 152 17.94 -22.15 -14.08
N LYS A 153 17.51 -21.49 -15.17
CA LYS A 153 18.45 -20.92 -16.13
C LYS A 153 19.17 -19.71 -15.57
N LEU A 154 18.46 -18.84 -14.82
CA LEU A 154 19.05 -17.69 -14.17
C LEU A 154 20.03 -18.09 -13.08
N GLU A 155 19.66 -19.10 -12.24
CA GLU A 155 20.58 -19.67 -11.24
C GLU A 155 21.88 -20.13 -11.88
N LYS A 156 21.79 -20.91 -12.98
CA LYS A 156 22.96 -21.38 -13.71
C LYS A 156 23.81 -20.25 -14.30
N ILE A 157 23.21 -19.22 -14.83
CA ILE A 157 23.93 -18.04 -15.36
C ILE A 157 24.66 -17.30 -14.23
N LEU A 158 24.02 -17.12 -13.09
CA LEU A 158 24.63 -16.48 -11.92
C LEU A 158 25.84 -17.28 -11.41
N GLU A 159 25.71 -18.62 -11.36
CA GLU A 159 26.83 -19.53 -11.01
C GLU A 159 27.99 -19.43 -12.02
N GLU A 160 27.69 -19.44 -13.33
CA GLU A 160 28.70 -19.33 -14.39
C GLU A 160 29.46 -17.99 -14.38
N LEU A 161 28.74 -16.92 -14.00
CA LEU A 161 29.31 -15.57 -13.87
C LEU A 161 29.94 -15.30 -12.50
N HIS A 162 29.84 -16.25 -11.55
CA HIS A 162 30.27 -16.10 -10.16
C HIS A 162 29.66 -14.88 -9.45
N ILE A 163 28.38 -14.58 -9.76
CA ILE A 163 27.62 -13.49 -9.16
C ILE A 163 26.73 -14.03 -8.05
N GLU A 164 26.91 -13.52 -6.83
CA GLU A 164 25.99 -13.77 -5.72
C GLU A 164 24.70 -12.97 -5.95
N GLY A 165 23.65 -13.63 -6.43
CA GLY A 165 22.35 -13.00 -6.72
C GLY A 165 21.18 -13.70 -6.07
N GLU A 166 20.19 -12.92 -5.62
CA GLU A 166 18.92 -13.42 -5.11
C GLU A 166 17.85 -13.31 -6.20
N ILE A 167 17.22 -14.43 -6.59
CA ILE A 167 16.13 -14.46 -7.55
C ILE A 167 14.80 -14.35 -6.83
N GLN A 168 14.06 -13.29 -7.09
CA GLN A 168 12.73 -13.06 -6.52
C GLN A 168 11.66 -13.17 -7.61
N LYS A 169 10.64 -14.02 -7.36
CA LYS A 169 9.42 -14.07 -8.19
C LYS A 169 8.51 -12.91 -7.80
N ARG A 170 8.01 -12.18 -8.79
CA ARG A 170 7.09 -11.06 -8.57
C ARG A 170 5.84 -11.25 -9.41
N GLN A 171 4.72 -11.32 -8.74
CA GLN A 171 3.41 -11.20 -9.38
C GLN A 171 3.02 -9.73 -9.44
N LYS A 172 2.53 -9.29 -10.60
CA LYS A 172 2.02 -7.93 -10.77
C LYS A 172 0.67 -7.79 -10.09
N HIS A 173 0.50 -6.69 -9.34
CA HIS A 173 -0.76 -6.37 -8.67
C HIS A 173 -1.90 -6.24 -9.69
N LEU A 174 -3.06 -6.81 -9.36
CA LEU A 174 -4.23 -6.84 -10.25
C LEU A 174 -4.71 -5.43 -10.61
N TYR A 175 -4.62 -4.49 -9.67
CA TYR A 175 -4.94 -3.08 -9.96
C TYR A 175 -4.05 -2.49 -11.06
N SER A 176 -2.75 -2.77 -11.04
CA SER A 176 -1.83 -2.30 -12.09
C SER A 176 -2.16 -2.90 -13.46
N VAL A 177 -2.63 -4.15 -13.48
CA VAL A 177 -3.12 -4.82 -14.69
C VAL A 177 -4.42 -4.17 -15.18
N TYR A 178 -5.38 -3.95 -14.27
CA TYR A 178 -6.64 -3.28 -14.55
C TYR A 178 -6.45 -1.87 -15.13
N LYS A 179 -5.60 -1.07 -14.49
CA LYS A 179 -5.24 0.27 -14.96
C LYS A 179 -4.67 0.23 -16.38
N LYS A 180 -3.79 -0.73 -16.67
CA LYS A 180 -3.19 -0.90 -18.00
C LYS A 180 -4.23 -1.29 -19.06
N ILE A 181 -5.17 -2.20 -18.72
CA ILE A 181 -6.29 -2.59 -19.58
C ILE A 181 -7.15 -1.36 -19.91
N LYS A 182 -7.54 -0.61 -18.88
CA LYS A 182 -8.42 0.55 -19.01
C LYS A 182 -7.78 1.71 -19.80
N MET A 183 -6.51 2.02 -19.51
CA MET A 183 -5.79 3.11 -20.18
C MET A 183 -5.42 2.80 -21.64
N LYS A 184 -5.07 1.56 -21.94
CA LYS A 184 -4.61 1.16 -23.28
C LYS A 184 -5.71 0.51 -24.13
N ASN A 185 -6.91 0.33 -23.55
CA ASN A 185 -8.04 -0.35 -24.18
C ASN A 185 -7.64 -1.72 -24.77
N ILE A 186 -6.87 -2.51 -24.02
CA ILE A 186 -6.37 -3.82 -24.41
C ILE A 186 -7.05 -4.92 -23.61
N THR A 187 -7.11 -6.14 -24.18
CA THR A 187 -7.60 -7.32 -23.46
C THR A 187 -6.52 -7.92 -22.56
N LEU A 188 -6.91 -8.65 -21.52
CA LEU A 188 -5.99 -9.35 -20.62
C LEU A 188 -5.04 -10.30 -21.38
N GLY A 189 -5.51 -10.87 -22.52
CA GLY A 189 -4.71 -11.73 -23.39
C GLY A 189 -3.45 -11.06 -23.95
N LYS A 190 -3.46 -9.74 -24.07
CA LYS A 190 -2.33 -8.94 -24.57
C LYS A 190 -1.41 -8.42 -23.44
N ILE A 191 -1.60 -8.87 -22.21
CA ILE A 191 -0.72 -8.52 -21.09
C ILE A 191 0.21 -9.70 -20.83
N TYR A 192 1.49 -9.53 -21.14
CA TYR A 192 2.52 -10.57 -21.02
C TYR A 192 3.30 -10.46 -19.70
N ASP A 193 3.17 -9.37 -18.97
CA ASP A 193 3.96 -9.04 -17.77
C ASP A 193 3.19 -9.26 -16.45
N LEU A 194 2.34 -10.31 -16.41
CA LEU A 194 1.62 -10.71 -15.18
C LEU A 194 2.56 -11.30 -14.13
N LEU A 195 3.59 -12.00 -14.59
CA LEU A 195 4.65 -12.59 -13.79
C LEU A 195 5.98 -12.02 -14.25
N ALA A 196 6.86 -11.73 -13.32
CA ALA A 196 8.21 -11.24 -13.59
C ALA A 196 9.18 -11.87 -12.58
N MET A 197 10.43 -11.95 -12.96
CA MET A 197 11.53 -12.25 -12.04
C MET A 197 12.37 -11.00 -11.84
N ARG A 198 12.88 -10.85 -10.64
CA ARG A 198 13.87 -9.85 -10.27
C ARG A 198 15.09 -10.57 -9.76
N VAL A 199 16.24 -10.23 -10.30
CA VAL A 199 17.53 -10.66 -9.78
C VAL A 199 18.12 -9.49 -9.02
N ILE A 200 18.46 -9.69 -7.76
CA ILE A 200 19.11 -8.70 -6.90
C ILE A 200 20.56 -9.11 -6.84
N VAL A 201 21.45 -8.21 -7.25
CA VAL A 201 22.89 -8.45 -7.30
C VAL A 201 23.63 -7.39 -6.47
N PRO A 202 24.88 -7.68 -6.01
CA PRO A 202 25.61 -6.80 -5.10
C PRO A 202 26.04 -5.47 -5.71
N THR A 203 26.39 -5.45 -6.99
CA THR A 203 26.91 -4.25 -7.64
C THR A 203 26.09 -3.82 -8.85
N VAL A 204 26.25 -2.55 -9.24
CA VAL A 204 25.62 -1.99 -10.45
C VAL A 204 26.18 -2.64 -11.71
N GLU A 205 27.45 -3.01 -11.72
CA GLU A 205 28.12 -3.66 -12.83
C GLU A 205 27.51 -5.05 -13.08
N ASP A 206 27.22 -5.81 -12.05
CA ASP A 206 26.57 -7.12 -12.15
C ASP A 206 25.14 -7.06 -12.73
N CYS A 207 24.49 -5.89 -12.70
CA CYS A 207 23.18 -5.70 -13.34
C CYS A 207 23.26 -5.68 -14.88
N TYR A 208 24.44 -5.46 -15.45
CA TYR A 208 24.65 -5.34 -16.90
C TYR A 208 25.36 -6.56 -17.52
N LEU A 209 25.79 -7.48 -16.70
CA LEU A 209 26.33 -8.78 -17.13
C LEU A 209 25.21 -9.78 -17.36
#